data_625e3b75fa040c4562c79a27ec9d8a64
#
_entry.id   625e3b75fa040c4562c79a27ec9d8a64
#
_cell.length_a   1.000
_cell.length_b   1.000
_cell.length_c   1.000
_cell.angle_alpha   90.00
_cell.angle_beta   90.00
_cell.angle_gamma   90.00
#
_symmetry.space_group_name_H-M   'P 1'
#
loop_
_entity.id
_entity.type
_entity.pdbx_description
1 polymer ?
#
loop_
_entity_poly.entity_id
_entity_poly.type
_entity_poly.pdbx_seq_one_letter_code
_entity_poly.pdbx_strand_id
1 'polypeptide(L)'
;MGNLPIPSAAQQVHSQQLCEIIALVIAKSGWISFADFMHMALYTPGLGYYSGGAQKFGLEGDFVTAPEISPLFAQTIARQAAPILAVSDGDILELGAGTGKLAADLLLELAELKQLPNQYFILEVSDYLRQSQRETCHAKLPKPLFEKLVWIDKLPPSPQPSAPQAEGEGAANIAIPFNHCQPSPPQAEGEGAMNGFCGLILANEVLDALPVHLIVKNKGELFERGVVFEGDFVWQEKPLKNKEIAQEAHGVCLPEQYLTEFCPAAKGLVNSLAEVLTQGVILLIDYGFSAREYYHPQRDQGTLMCHFQHFAHDNPLINIGLQDITAHVNFSKLAEEAHGIRLAGYVTQAQFLINCGMLDIMAQHSPDSPQFMQLAAAAQKLLSPAEMGELFKVMAFTKNCDLLLIGFAEGDKRHTL
;
A
#
# COMPACT_ATOMS: atom_id res chain seq x y z
N MET A 1 9.49 -3.23 27.39
CA MET A 1 9.99 -3.33 26.01
C MET A 1 10.94 -4.50 25.96
N GLY A 2 10.66 -5.55 25.17
CA GLY A 2 11.61 -6.62 24.92
C GLY A 2 12.83 -6.05 24.20
N ASN A 3 14.03 -6.60 24.46
CA ASN A 3 15.23 -6.19 23.73
C ASN A 3 15.03 -6.52 22.24
N LEU A 4 15.05 -5.51 21.37
CA LEU A 4 15.06 -5.71 19.92
C LEU A 4 16.29 -6.53 19.53
N PRO A 5 16.19 -7.37 18.48
CA PRO A 5 17.35 -8.05 17.93
C PRO A 5 18.45 -7.05 17.53
N ILE A 6 19.69 -7.45 17.71
CA ILE A 6 20.84 -6.62 17.32
C ILE A 6 21.11 -6.86 15.82
N PRO A 7 21.11 -5.81 14.98
CA PRO A 7 21.46 -5.97 13.57
C PRO A 7 22.86 -6.59 13.39
N SER A 8 23.02 -7.43 12.39
CA SER A 8 24.32 -7.99 12.00
C SER A 8 25.30 -6.89 11.61
N ALA A 9 26.60 -7.17 11.62
CA ALA A 9 27.63 -6.19 11.22
C ALA A 9 27.39 -5.64 9.80
N ALA A 10 26.93 -6.47 8.86
CA ALA A 10 26.61 -6.04 7.50
C ALA A 10 25.40 -5.09 7.47
N GLN A 11 24.35 -5.40 8.23
CA GLN A 11 23.18 -4.53 8.38
C GLN A 11 23.54 -3.19 9.03
N GLN A 12 24.40 -3.20 10.05
CA GLN A 12 24.88 -1.96 10.70
C GLN A 12 25.62 -1.06 9.70
N VAL A 13 26.51 -1.61 8.87
CA VAL A 13 27.20 -0.84 7.81
C VAL A 13 26.22 -0.27 6.81
N HIS A 14 25.23 -1.06 6.38
CA HIS A 14 24.18 -0.63 5.47
C HIS A 14 23.35 0.54 6.06
N SER A 15 22.88 0.39 7.28
CA SER A 15 22.14 1.44 7.99
C SER A 15 22.98 2.70 8.19
N GLN A 16 24.25 2.56 8.54
CA GLN A 16 25.16 3.69 8.71
C GLN A 16 25.30 4.52 7.42
N GLN A 17 25.41 3.89 6.27
CA GLN A 17 25.47 4.58 4.97
C GLN A 17 24.22 5.44 4.72
N LEU A 18 23.03 4.90 5.02
CA LEU A 18 21.78 5.65 4.88
C LEU A 18 21.69 6.78 5.91
N CYS A 19 22.11 6.53 7.15
CA CYS A 19 22.16 7.56 8.20
C CYS A 19 23.03 8.76 7.79
N GLU A 20 24.19 8.51 7.17
CA GLU A 20 25.08 9.56 6.68
C GLU A 20 24.43 10.42 5.58
N ILE A 21 23.69 9.78 4.65
CA ILE A 21 22.95 10.50 3.60
C ILE A 21 21.86 11.38 4.22
N ILE A 22 21.05 10.84 5.16
CA ILE A 22 19.99 11.59 5.82
C ILE A 22 20.57 12.76 6.64
N ALA A 23 21.65 12.51 7.37
CA ALA A 23 22.34 13.55 8.14
C ALA A 23 22.86 14.69 7.24
N LEU A 24 23.38 14.37 6.04
CA LEU A 24 23.79 15.39 5.06
C LEU A 24 22.62 16.22 4.54
N VAL A 25 21.45 15.61 4.33
CA VAL A 25 20.24 16.34 3.92
C VAL A 25 19.79 17.26 5.06
N ILE A 26 19.75 16.76 6.30
CA ILE A 26 19.40 17.56 7.47
C ILE A 26 20.40 18.70 7.69
N ALA A 27 21.70 18.47 7.49
CA ALA A 27 22.72 19.51 7.64
C ALA A 27 22.51 20.71 6.68
N LYS A 28 21.90 20.49 5.52
CA LYS A 28 21.59 21.57 4.55
C LYS A 28 20.34 22.37 4.92
N SER A 29 19.32 21.71 5.46
CA SER A 29 18.00 22.30 5.77
C SER A 29 17.83 22.65 7.26
N GLY A 30 18.69 22.09 8.13
CA GLY A 30 18.62 22.17 9.58
C GLY A 30 17.49 21.36 10.20
N TRP A 31 16.61 20.76 9.39
CA TRP A 31 15.45 19.96 9.80
C TRP A 31 14.77 19.37 8.56
N ILE A 32 14.21 18.19 8.69
CA ILE A 32 13.33 17.58 7.67
C ILE A 32 12.00 17.15 8.30
N SER A 33 10.91 17.11 7.53
CA SER A 33 9.65 16.53 7.98
C SER A 33 9.80 15.04 8.26
N PHE A 34 8.91 14.46 9.09
CA PHE A 34 8.92 13.02 9.24
C PHE A 34 8.57 12.30 7.94
N ALA A 35 7.72 12.89 7.10
CA ALA A 35 7.43 12.35 5.78
C ALA A 35 8.69 12.22 4.91
N ASP A 36 9.54 13.25 4.87
CA ASP A 36 10.82 13.18 4.15
C ASP A 36 11.77 12.13 4.75
N PHE A 37 11.83 12.06 6.08
CA PHE A 37 12.63 11.06 6.79
C PHE A 37 12.14 9.63 6.48
N MET A 38 10.84 9.36 6.62
CA MET A 38 10.21 8.06 6.34
C MET A 38 10.44 7.68 4.87
N HIS A 39 10.26 8.63 3.96
CA HIS A 39 10.55 8.41 2.54
C HIS A 39 11.99 7.96 2.31
N MET A 40 12.96 8.66 2.91
CA MET A 40 14.37 8.28 2.77
C MET A 40 14.67 6.93 3.41
N ALA A 41 14.13 6.65 4.60
CA ALA A 41 14.33 5.39 5.32
C ALA A 41 13.77 4.18 4.56
N LEU A 42 12.65 4.36 3.85
CA LEU A 42 11.99 3.26 3.14
C LEU A 42 12.43 3.11 1.68
N TYR A 43 12.68 4.23 0.97
CA TYR A 43 12.76 4.23 -0.50
C TYR A 43 14.08 4.74 -1.08
N THR A 44 15.09 5.15 -0.28
CA THR A 44 16.40 5.53 -0.85
C THR A 44 16.97 4.41 -1.71
N PRO A 45 17.28 4.64 -2.99
CA PRO A 45 17.75 3.59 -3.90
C PRO A 45 18.93 2.79 -3.34
N GLY A 46 18.79 1.48 -3.27
CA GLY A 46 19.81 0.54 -2.79
C GLY A 46 20.08 0.55 -1.27
N LEU A 47 19.49 1.49 -0.51
CA LEU A 47 19.72 1.63 0.94
C LEU A 47 18.43 1.64 1.78
N GLY A 48 17.32 2.13 1.23
CA GLY A 48 16.04 2.15 1.92
C GLY A 48 15.48 0.76 2.13
N TYR A 49 14.59 0.62 3.10
CA TYR A 49 14.01 -0.68 3.48
C TYR A 49 13.45 -1.44 2.28
N TYR A 50 12.63 -0.86 1.41
CA TYR A 50 12.06 -1.53 0.23
C TYR A 50 13.03 -1.64 -0.96
N SER A 51 14.07 -0.86 -1.03
CA SER A 51 15.04 -0.83 -2.14
C SER A 51 16.37 -1.52 -1.83
N GLY A 52 16.72 -1.72 -0.55
CA GLY A 52 17.93 -2.45 -0.13
C GLY A 52 17.71 -3.97 -0.18
N GLY A 53 18.61 -4.73 -0.77
CA GLY A 53 18.50 -6.15 -1.14
C GLY A 53 18.38 -7.20 -0.02
N ALA A 54 17.76 -6.91 1.14
CA ALA A 54 17.53 -7.90 2.20
C ALA A 54 16.18 -8.62 2.03
N GLN A 55 16.09 -9.88 2.47
CA GLN A 55 14.81 -10.62 2.48
C GLN A 55 13.86 -10.02 3.51
N LYS A 56 12.71 -9.52 3.09
CA LYS A 56 11.81 -8.67 3.90
C LYS A 56 10.43 -9.28 4.12
N PHE A 57 10.01 -10.18 3.25
CA PHE A 57 8.68 -10.80 3.27
C PHE A 57 8.75 -12.30 3.53
N GLY A 58 7.67 -12.86 4.08
CA GLY A 58 7.52 -14.28 4.35
C GLY A 58 8.04 -14.71 5.72
N LEU A 59 8.16 -16.03 5.93
CA LEU A 59 8.51 -16.61 7.24
C LEU A 59 9.92 -16.23 7.75
N GLU A 60 10.80 -15.77 6.87
CA GLU A 60 12.15 -15.30 7.21
C GLU A 60 12.27 -13.77 7.11
N GLY A 61 11.16 -13.06 6.83
CA GLY A 61 11.09 -11.60 6.74
C GLY A 61 10.65 -10.96 8.05
N ASP A 62 10.43 -9.63 8.02
CA ASP A 62 10.06 -8.86 9.22
C ASP A 62 8.58 -9.05 9.61
N PHE A 63 7.71 -9.39 8.63
CA PHE A 63 6.27 -9.63 8.81
C PHE A 63 5.70 -10.56 7.74
N VAL A 64 4.48 -11.07 8.01
CA VAL A 64 3.77 -11.98 7.11
C VAL A 64 2.50 -11.31 6.63
N THR A 65 2.42 -11.00 5.33
CA THR A 65 1.23 -10.42 4.68
C THR A 65 0.18 -11.48 4.37
N ALA A 66 -1.06 -11.06 4.13
CA ALA A 66 -2.18 -11.96 3.82
C ALA A 66 -1.91 -12.94 2.66
N PRO A 67 -1.28 -12.54 1.53
CA PRO A 67 -0.89 -13.45 0.46
C PRO A 67 0.08 -14.56 0.88
N GLU A 68 0.97 -14.27 1.86
CA GLU A 68 1.96 -15.24 2.33
C GLU A 68 1.35 -16.34 3.21
N ILE A 69 0.22 -16.05 3.87
CA ILE A 69 -0.46 -16.99 4.76
C ILE A 69 -0.99 -18.19 3.96
N SER A 70 -1.69 -17.94 2.85
CA SER A 70 -2.33 -19.01 2.06
C SER A 70 -2.75 -18.51 0.67
N PRO A 71 -2.77 -19.40 -0.35
CA PRO A 71 -3.42 -19.15 -1.63
C PRO A 71 -4.91 -18.79 -1.51
N LEU A 72 -5.58 -19.17 -0.41
CA LEU A 72 -6.99 -18.91 -0.14
C LEU A 72 -7.34 -17.40 -0.23
N PHE A 73 -6.41 -16.52 0.17
CA PHE A 73 -6.58 -15.07 0.03
C PHE A 73 -6.70 -14.66 -1.44
N ALA A 74 -5.75 -15.08 -2.28
CA ALA A 74 -5.76 -14.79 -3.71
C ALA A 74 -6.95 -15.42 -4.44
N GLN A 75 -7.30 -16.67 -4.10
CA GLN A 75 -8.46 -17.38 -4.63
C GLN A 75 -9.77 -16.62 -4.35
N THR A 76 -9.88 -16.06 -3.16
CA THR A 76 -11.04 -15.26 -2.78
C THR A 76 -11.08 -13.94 -3.56
N ILE A 77 -9.95 -13.25 -3.72
CA ILE A 77 -9.86 -12.03 -4.53
C ILE A 77 -10.17 -12.33 -6.01
N ALA A 78 -9.75 -13.49 -6.53
CA ALA A 78 -10.04 -13.88 -7.91
C ALA A 78 -11.54 -13.92 -8.21
N ARG A 79 -12.37 -14.35 -7.26
CA ARG A 79 -13.83 -14.35 -7.41
C ARG A 79 -14.42 -12.96 -7.52
N GLN A 80 -13.81 -11.94 -6.87
CA GLN A 80 -14.18 -10.54 -7.09
C GLN A 80 -13.61 -10.01 -8.40
N ALA A 81 -12.40 -10.41 -8.80
CA ALA A 81 -11.73 -9.94 -10.00
C ALA A 81 -12.40 -10.45 -11.28
N ALA A 82 -12.82 -11.73 -11.30
CA ALA A 82 -13.39 -12.36 -12.50
C ALA A 82 -14.57 -11.59 -13.12
N PRO A 83 -15.63 -11.18 -12.40
CA PRO A 83 -16.71 -10.40 -12.97
C PRO A 83 -16.27 -9.00 -13.44
N ILE A 84 -15.25 -8.40 -12.80
CA ILE A 84 -14.70 -7.11 -13.23
C ILE A 84 -14.02 -7.27 -14.61
N LEU A 85 -13.20 -8.30 -14.76
CA LEU A 85 -12.53 -8.63 -16.02
C LEU A 85 -13.53 -8.99 -17.12
N ALA A 86 -14.61 -9.71 -16.79
CA ALA A 86 -15.65 -10.06 -17.74
C ALA A 86 -16.38 -8.85 -18.33
N VAL A 87 -16.58 -7.80 -17.50
CA VAL A 87 -17.29 -6.57 -17.96
C VAL A 87 -16.34 -5.60 -18.65
N SER A 88 -15.08 -5.53 -18.22
CA SER A 88 -14.10 -4.58 -18.75
C SER A 88 -13.32 -5.11 -19.95
N ASP A 89 -13.31 -6.44 -20.19
CA ASP A 89 -12.40 -7.12 -21.13
C ASP A 89 -10.96 -6.63 -20.94
N GLY A 90 -10.55 -6.47 -19.68
CA GLY A 90 -9.42 -5.65 -19.30
C GLY A 90 -8.27 -6.42 -18.66
N ASP A 91 -7.46 -5.65 -17.97
CA ASP A 91 -6.19 -6.04 -17.37
C ASP A 91 -6.28 -6.03 -15.84
N ILE A 92 -5.23 -6.54 -15.19
CA ILE A 92 -4.98 -6.29 -13.76
C ILE A 92 -3.73 -5.43 -13.65
N LEU A 93 -3.76 -4.42 -12.77
CA LEU A 93 -2.61 -3.65 -12.32
C LEU A 93 -2.48 -3.84 -10.82
N GLU A 94 -1.43 -4.53 -10.39
CA GLU A 94 -1.07 -4.67 -8.97
C GLU A 94 0.03 -3.69 -8.60
N LEU A 95 -0.17 -2.95 -7.50
CA LEU A 95 0.82 -2.06 -6.92
C LEU A 95 1.53 -2.81 -5.78
N GLY A 96 2.86 -2.80 -5.78
CA GLY A 96 3.64 -3.35 -4.66
C GLY A 96 3.40 -4.85 -4.44
N ALA A 97 3.67 -5.69 -5.43
CA ALA A 97 3.36 -7.13 -5.39
C ALA A 97 4.19 -7.96 -4.38
N GLY A 98 5.00 -7.32 -3.53
CA GLY A 98 5.81 -8.01 -2.52
C GLY A 98 6.70 -9.10 -3.12
N THR A 99 6.46 -10.36 -2.75
CA THR A 99 7.16 -11.52 -3.32
C THR A 99 6.64 -11.96 -4.69
N GLY A 100 5.53 -11.41 -5.18
CA GLY A 100 4.82 -11.86 -6.38
C GLY A 100 3.87 -13.04 -6.15
N LYS A 101 3.69 -13.46 -4.89
CA LYS A 101 2.84 -14.60 -4.56
C LYS A 101 1.37 -14.33 -4.84
N LEU A 102 0.88 -13.11 -4.57
CA LEU A 102 -0.50 -12.74 -4.87
C LEU A 102 -0.77 -12.80 -6.38
N ALA A 103 0.10 -12.21 -7.19
CA ALA A 103 -0.01 -12.25 -8.66
C ALA A 103 -0.05 -13.70 -9.18
N ALA A 104 0.85 -14.55 -8.68
CA ALA A 104 0.93 -15.95 -9.11
C ALA A 104 -0.35 -16.73 -8.74
N ASP A 105 -0.78 -16.67 -7.48
CA ASP A 105 -1.93 -17.42 -6.99
C ASP A 105 -3.24 -16.89 -7.61
N LEU A 106 -3.34 -15.57 -7.84
CA LEU A 106 -4.48 -14.93 -8.49
C LEU A 106 -4.63 -15.37 -9.96
N LEU A 107 -3.53 -15.40 -10.71
CA LEU A 107 -3.54 -15.87 -12.11
C LEU A 107 -3.92 -17.35 -12.22
N LEU A 108 -3.45 -18.20 -11.30
CA LEU A 108 -3.83 -19.61 -11.27
C LEU A 108 -5.34 -19.77 -11.06
N GLU A 109 -5.91 -19.09 -10.07
CA GLU A 109 -7.35 -19.18 -9.81
C GLU A 109 -8.19 -18.57 -10.93
N LEU A 110 -7.77 -17.44 -11.53
CA LEU A 110 -8.46 -16.85 -12.66
C LEU A 110 -8.44 -17.77 -13.90
N ALA A 111 -7.39 -18.59 -14.08
CA ALA A 111 -7.34 -19.61 -15.12
C ALA A 111 -8.38 -20.72 -14.86
N GLU A 112 -8.52 -21.19 -13.63
CA GLU A 112 -9.55 -22.18 -13.23
C GLU A 112 -10.97 -21.60 -13.44
N LEU A 113 -11.16 -20.33 -13.11
CA LEU A 113 -12.42 -19.61 -13.33
C LEU A 113 -12.67 -19.28 -14.82
N LYS A 114 -11.71 -19.56 -15.72
CA LYS A 114 -11.75 -19.25 -17.16
C LYS A 114 -11.96 -17.76 -17.45
N GLN A 115 -11.42 -16.91 -16.59
CA GLN A 115 -11.54 -15.45 -16.70
C GLN A 115 -10.17 -14.81 -16.48
N LEU A 116 -9.27 -14.99 -17.44
CA LEU A 116 -7.94 -14.39 -17.40
C LEU A 116 -7.96 -12.92 -17.83
N PRO A 117 -7.11 -12.06 -17.27
CA PRO A 117 -6.86 -10.73 -17.80
C PRO A 117 -6.12 -10.83 -19.15
N ASN A 118 -6.19 -9.78 -19.96
CA ASN A 118 -5.35 -9.70 -21.17
C ASN A 118 -3.88 -9.64 -20.77
N GLN A 119 -3.52 -8.71 -19.88
CA GLN A 119 -2.20 -8.62 -19.22
C GLN A 119 -2.36 -8.45 -17.71
N TYR A 120 -1.32 -8.81 -16.98
CA TYR A 120 -1.19 -8.56 -15.54
C TYR A 120 0.03 -7.69 -15.30
N PHE A 121 -0.20 -6.42 -15.03
CA PHE A 121 0.86 -5.44 -14.77
C PHE A 121 1.23 -5.46 -13.29
N ILE A 122 2.52 -5.43 -13.00
CA ILE A 122 3.06 -5.24 -11.66
C ILE A 122 3.83 -3.93 -11.65
N LEU A 123 3.33 -2.95 -10.88
CA LEU A 123 4.05 -1.71 -10.62
C LEU A 123 5.01 -1.93 -9.46
N GLU A 124 6.29 -2.00 -9.77
CA GLU A 124 7.36 -2.23 -8.81
C GLU A 124 8.59 -1.39 -9.16
N VAL A 125 9.09 -0.63 -8.21
CA VAL A 125 10.24 0.27 -8.39
C VAL A 125 11.55 -0.34 -7.91
N SER A 126 11.48 -1.35 -7.05
CA SER A 126 12.64 -2.06 -6.52
C SER A 126 13.10 -3.15 -7.49
N ASP A 127 14.30 -3.01 -8.05
CA ASP A 127 14.88 -4.04 -8.92
C ASP A 127 15.05 -5.38 -8.19
N TYR A 128 15.36 -5.34 -6.89
CA TYR A 128 15.46 -6.54 -6.07
C TYR A 128 14.11 -7.26 -5.96
N LEU A 129 13.04 -6.53 -5.65
CA LEU A 129 11.69 -7.10 -5.56
C LEU A 129 11.20 -7.60 -6.92
N ARG A 130 11.46 -6.86 -8.01
CA ARG A 130 11.17 -7.34 -9.37
C ARG A 130 11.82 -8.70 -9.66
N GLN A 131 13.08 -8.87 -9.27
CA GLN A 131 13.78 -10.15 -9.48
C GLN A 131 13.12 -11.25 -8.65
N SER A 132 12.85 -11.02 -7.37
CA SER A 132 12.16 -11.96 -6.47
C SER A 132 10.78 -12.35 -7.01
N GLN A 133 10.00 -11.36 -7.46
CA GLN A 133 8.68 -11.56 -8.07
C GLN A 133 8.76 -12.45 -9.33
N ARG A 134 9.74 -12.19 -10.22
CA ARG A 134 9.96 -13.01 -11.41
C ARG A 134 10.31 -14.45 -11.07
N GLU A 135 11.18 -14.65 -10.09
CA GLU A 135 11.58 -16.00 -9.63
C GLU A 135 10.39 -16.76 -9.04
N THR A 136 9.61 -16.12 -8.16
CA THR A 136 8.40 -16.70 -7.57
C THR A 136 7.37 -17.07 -8.64
N CYS A 137 7.05 -16.11 -9.53
CA CYS A 137 6.07 -16.34 -10.59
C CYS A 137 6.53 -17.39 -11.58
N HIS A 138 7.82 -17.39 -11.99
CA HIS A 138 8.36 -18.39 -12.90
C HIS A 138 8.34 -19.80 -12.30
N ALA A 139 8.56 -19.93 -10.99
CA ALA A 139 8.53 -21.21 -10.29
C ALA A 139 7.09 -21.77 -10.15
N LYS A 140 6.08 -20.91 -10.05
CA LYS A 140 4.69 -21.30 -9.77
C LYS A 140 3.82 -21.40 -11.01
N LEU A 141 4.04 -20.52 -11.99
CA LEU A 141 3.11 -20.37 -13.13
C LEU A 141 3.52 -21.24 -14.32
N PRO A 142 2.55 -21.91 -14.99
CA PRO A 142 2.76 -22.39 -16.34
C PRO A 142 3.18 -21.27 -17.28
N LYS A 143 4.02 -21.58 -18.28
CA LYS A 143 4.55 -20.59 -19.22
C LYS A 143 3.50 -19.64 -19.81
N PRO A 144 2.30 -20.08 -20.28
CA PRO A 144 1.31 -19.17 -20.85
C PRO A 144 0.74 -18.14 -19.85
N LEU A 145 0.71 -18.46 -18.55
CA LEU A 145 0.29 -17.53 -17.51
C LEU A 145 1.43 -16.58 -17.14
N PHE A 146 2.66 -17.09 -17.07
CA PHE A 146 3.83 -16.24 -16.82
C PHE A 146 4.03 -15.17 -17.91
N GLU A 147 3.77 -15.50 -19.18
CA GLU A 147 3.86 -14.57 -20.30
C GLU A 147 2.82 -13.43 -20.25
N LYS A 148 1.82 -13.51 -19.38
CA LYS A 148 0.87 -12.41 -19.13
C LYS A 148 1.41 -11.35 -18.18
N LEU A 149 2.49 -11.63 -17.44
CA LEU A 149 3.06 -10.70 -16.47
C LEU A 149 3.93 -9.64 -17.14
N VAL A 150 3.68 -8.39 -16.82
CA VAL A 150 4.43 -7.23 -17.31
C VAL A 150 4.85 -6.38 -16.11
N TRP A 151 6.15 -6.21 -15.91
CA TRP A 151 6.68 -5.33 -14.87
C TRP A 151 6.87 -3.91 -15.40
N ILE A 152 6.31 -2.93 -14.69
CA ILE A 152 6.41 -1.51 -15.02
C ILE A 152 7.00 -0.75 -13.84
N ASP A 153 7.64 0.39 -14.10
CA ASP A 153 8.27 1.27 -13.10
C ASP A 153 7.50 2.57 -12.86
N LYS A 154 6.48 2.83 -13.67
CA LYS A 154 5.59 3.99 -13.57
C LYS A 154 4.19 3.64 -14.03
N LEU A 155 3.21 4.37 -13.54
CA LEU A 155 1.83 4.22 -13.97
C LEU A 155 1.70 4.43 -15.48
N PRO A 156 0.78 3.70 -16.14
CA PRO A 156 0.40 3.99 -17.52
C PRO A 156 -0.02 5.46 -17.66
N PRO A 157 0.18 6.07 -18.86
CA PRO A 157 -0.29 7.43 -19.08
C PRO A 157 -1.81 7.51 -18.95
N SER A 158 -2.30 8.60 -18.34
CA SER A 158 -3.73 8.90 -18.33
C SER A 158 -4.25 9.13 -19.76
N PRO A 159 -5.52 8.76 -20.05
CA PRO A 159 -6.11 9.10 -21.35
C PRO A 159 -6.05 10.61 -21.54
N GLN A 160 -5.54 11.06 -22.71
CA GLN A 160 -5.44 12.49 -23.00
C GLN A 160 -6.83 13.13 -22.94
N PRO A 161 -7.00 14.28 -22.25
CA PRO A 161 -8.24 15.02 -22.31
C PRO A 161 -8.48 15.48 -23.76
N SER A 162 -9.66 15.21 -24.28
CA SER A 162 -10.11 15.78 -25.54
C SER A 162 -10.20 17.31 -25.40
N ALA A 163 -9.21 18.00 -25.99
CA ALA A 163 -9.08 19.42 -26.28
C ALA A 163 -9.44 20.49 -25.22
N PRO A 164 -8.84 21.69 -25.29
CA PRO A 164 -8.52 22.52 -24.14
C PRO A 164 -9.67 23.45 -23.74
N GLN A 165 -9.85 23.65 -22.45
CA GLN A 165 -10.44 24.87 -21.92
C GLN A 165 -9.56 25.45 -20.83
N ALA A 166 -8.99 26.60 -21.20
CA ALA A 166 -8.62 27.76 -20.38
C ALA A 166 -7.82 27.55 -19.09
N GLU A 167 -6.65 28.09 -19.17
CA GLU A 167 -5.75 28.68 -18.18
C GLU A 167 -6.31 28.87 -16.77
N GLY A 168 -5.69 28.17 -15.81
CA GLY A 168 -5.74 28.45 -14.39
C GLY A 168 -4.42 28.00 -13.79
N GLU A 169 -3.59 28.99 -13.46
CA GLU A 169 -2.27 28.80 -12.84
C GLU A 169 -2.37 28.06 -11.50
N GLY A 170 -1.46 27.12 -11.27
CA GLY A 170 -1.04 26.72 -9.94
C GLY A 170 -1.48 25.36 -9.42
N ALA A 171 -1.23 24.28 -10.15
CA ALA A 171 -1.06 22.98 -9.52
C ALA A 171 0.43 22.62 -9.52
N ALA A 172 1.05 22.73 -8.37
CA ALA A 172 2.38 22.18 -8.17
C ALA A 172 2.26 20.66 -8.42
N ASN A 173 2.97 20.18 -9.45
CA ASN A 173 3.23 18.79 -9.68
C ASN A 173 3.91 18.23 -8.42
N ILE A 174 3.13 17.62 -7.55
CA ILE A 174 3.66 16.70 -6.54
C ILE A 174 4.02 15.45 -7.34
N ALA A 175 5.23 15.43 -7.85
CA ALA A 175 5.84 14.23 -8.36
C ALA A 175 5.79 13.21 -7.22
N ILE A 176 4.99 12.14 -7.40
CA ILE A 176 5.16 10.93 -6.60
C ILE A 176 6.66 10.63 -6.69
N PRO A 177 7.37 10.42 -5.57
CA PRO A 177 8.84 10.42 -5.56
C PRO A 177 9.48 9.17 -6.18
N PHE A 178 8.98 8.75 -7.33
CA PHE A 178 9.53 7.68 -8.15
C PHE A 178 10.44 8.17 -9.29
N ASN A 179 10.68 9.48 -9.40
CA ASN A 179 11.58 10.03 -10.42
C ASN A 179 12.89 10.45 -9.81
N HIS A 180 13.88 9.57 -9.76
CA HIS A 180 15.31 9.87 -10.00
C HIS A 180 16.14 8.60 -9.93
N CYS A 181 16.31 7.92 -11.07
CA CYS A 181 17.53 7.17 -11.39
C CYS A 181 17.64 7.01 -12.91
N GLN A 182 18.71 7.54 -13.47
CA GLN A 182 19.21 7.13 -14.79
C GLN A 182 20.41 6.22 -14.59
N PRO A 183 20.76 5.32 -15.54
CA PRO A 183 20.45 5.26 -16.95
C PRO A 183 19.83 3.93 -17.44
N SER A 184 19.17 4.00 -18.57
CA SER A 184 18.48 2.97 -19.30
C SER A 184 19.35 1.80 -19.78
N PRO A 185 18.82 0.58 -19.81
CA PRO A 185 19.09 -0.38 -20.87
C PRO A 185 17.87 -0.60 -21.77
N PRO A 186 17.94 -1.43 -22.82
CA PRO A 186 17.37 -1.14 -24.11
C PRO A 186 15.85 -1.30 -24.18
N GLN A 187 15.25 -0.45 -25.01
CA GLN A 187 13.87 -0.43 -25.42
C GLN A 187 13.40 -1.81 -25.91
N ALA A 188 12.36 -2.34 -25.25
CA ALA A 188 11.52 -3.37 -25.88
C ALA A 188 10.56 -2.64 -26.84
N GLU A 189 10.68 -2.91 -28.11
CA GLU A 189 9.79 -2.44 -29.18
C GLU A 189 8.39 -3.02 -28.94
N GLY A 190 7.42 -2.12 -28.69
CA GLY A 190 6.02 -2.45 -28.49
C GLY A 190 5.22 -1.30 -27.88
N GLU A 191 5.43 -0.05 -28.35
CA GLU A 191 4.60 1.09 -27.99
C GLU A 191 3.23 1.01 -28.76
N GLY A 192 2.32 0.20 -28.23
CA GLY A 192 0.90 0.51 -28.37
C GLY A 192 0.57 1.54 -27.30
N ALA A 193 0.32 2.79 -27.67
CA ALA A 193 -0.14 3.83 -26.76
C ALA A 193 -1.40 3.32 -26.03
N MET A 194 -1.28 2.95 -24.73
CA MET A 194 -2.43 2.59 -23.90
C MET A 194 -3.27 3.86 -23.72
N ASN A 195 -4.42 3.93 -24.35
CA ASN A 195 -5.39 5.00 -24.17
C ASN A 195 -6.19 4.78 -22.86
N GLY A 196 -5.51 4.78 -21.72
CA GLY A 196 -6.10 4.54 -20.40
C GLY A 196 -6.13 3.04 -20.02
N PHE A 197 -6.43 2.76 -18.77
CA PHE A 197 -6.47 1.42 -18.18
C PHE A 197 -7.93 0.96 -18.01
N CYS A 198 -8.25 -0.27 -18.43
CA CYS A 198 -9.53 -0.93 -18.17
C CYS A 198 -9.29 -2.20 -17.35
N GLY A 199 -10.08 -2.42 -16.31
CA GLY A 199 -9.99 -3.63 -15.51
C GLY A 199 -9.92 -3.40 -14.00
N LEU A 200 -9.03 -4.14 -13.34
CA LEU A 200 -8.84 -4.10 -11.88
C LEU A 200 -7.49 -3.49 -11.53
N ILE A 201 -7.49 -2.41 -10.74
CA ILE A 201 -6.30 -1.91 -10.06
C ILE A 201 -6.37 -2.43 -8.62
N LEU A 202 -5.31 -3.12 -8.17
CA LEU A 202 -5.22 -3.76 -6.87
C LEU A 202 -4.02 -3.22 -6.10
N ALA A 203 -4.24 -2.80 -4.84
CA ALA A 203 -3.20 -2.45 -3.90
C ALA A 203 -3.47 -3.15 -2.56
N ASN A 204 -2.54 -3.99 -2.13
CA ASN A 204 -2.59 -4.70 -0.86
C ASN A 204 -1.38 -4.32 -0.01
N GLU A 205 -1.61 -3.71 1.15
CA GLU A 205 -0.54 -3.24 2.05
C GLU A 205 0.46 -2.32 1.30
N VAL A 206 -0.06 -1.22 0.75
CA VAL A 206 0.72 -0.22 0.00
C VAL A 206 0.55 1.17 0.60
N LEU A 207 -0.66 1.48 1.08
CA LEU A 207 -0.98 2.82 1.57
C LEU A 207 -0.36 3.08 2.94
N ASP A 208 -0.22 2.05 3.76
CA ASP A 208 0.37 2.09 5.09
C ASP A 208 1.87 2.48 5.08
N ALA A 209 2.58 2.13 4.00
CA ALA A 209 3.98 2.46 3.78
C ALA A 209 4.22 3.84 3.14
N LEU A 210 3.17 4.57 2.78
CA LEU A 210 3.31 5.91 2.23
C LEU A 210 3.77 6.91 3.29
N PRO A 211 4.67 7.84 2.93
CA PRO A 211 5.22 8.82 3.86
C PRO A 211 4.14 9.68 4.51
N VAL A 212 4.18 9.79 5.85
CA VAL A 212 3.22 10.55 6.65
C VAL A 212 3.86 11.75 7.33
N HIS A 213 3.12 12.85 7.42
CA HIS A 213 3.46 14.00 8.26
C HIS A 213 2.91 13.77 9.67
N LEU A 214 3.74 13.99 10.68
CA LEU A 214 3.35 13.89 12.09
C LEU A 214 2.97 15.27 12.60
N ILE A 215 1.71 15.43 13.01
CA ILE A 215 1.16 16.70 13.48
C ILE A 215 0.82 16.59 14.96
N VAL A 216 1.28 17.56 15.73
CA VAL A 216 1.03 17.67 17.17
C VAL A 216 0.24 18.94 17.45
N LYS A 217 -0.83 18.82 18.22
CA LYS A 217 -1.52 19.98 18.79
C LYS A 217 -0.97 20.29 20.18
N ASN A 218 -0.46 21.50 20.37
CA ASN A 218 0.09 21.93 21.66
C ASN A 218 -0.26 23.40 21.89
N LYS A 219 -0.86 23.71 23.08
CA LYS A 219 -1.30 25.05 23.48
C LYS A 219 -2.21 25.74 22.46
N GLY A 220 -3.09 24.96 21.83
CA GLY A 220 -4.02 25.45 20.82
C GLY A 220 -3.42 25.66 19.43
N GLU A 221 -2.12 25.47 19.27
CA GLU A 221 -1.41 25.60 17.98
C GLU A 221 -1.00 24.25 17.41
N LEU A 222 -0.83 24.19 16.07
CA LEU A 222 -0.41 23.00 15.36
C LEU A 222 1.09 23.06 15.04
N PHE A 223 1.78 21.99 15.37
CA PHE A 223 3.19 21.80 15.09
C PHE A 223 3.38 20.56 14.20
N GLU A 224 4.35 20.63 13.33
CA GLU A 224 4.84 19.46 12.60
C GLU A 224 6.07 18.89 13.30
N ARG A 225 6.00 17.59 13.63
CA ARG A 225 7.12 16.85 14.20
C ARG A 225 7.96 16.30 13.06
N GLY A 226 9.22 16.68 13.05
CA GLY A 226 10.22 16.20 12.10
C GLY A 226 11.51 15.81 12.80
N VAL A 227 12.58 15.66 12.03
CA VAL A 227 13.83 15.07 12.48
C VAL A 227 14.99 16.05 12.30
N VAL A 228 15.87 16.13 13.29
CA VAL A 228 17.16 16.78 13.25
C VAL A 228 18.28 15.79 13.60
N PHE A 229 19.52 16.16 13.30
CA PHE A 229 20.71 15.36 13.62
C PHE A 229 21.64 16.10 14.57
N GLU A 230 21.80 15.60 15.78
CA GLU A 230 22.63 16.16 16.87
C GLU A 230 23.64 15.12 17.39
N GLY A 231 24.29 14.39 16.46
CA GLY A 231 25.07 13.20 16.75
C GLY A 231 24.25 11.93 16.60
N ASP A 232 22.98 11.99 17.00
CA ASP A 232 21.92 11.01 16.73
C ASP A 232 20.71 11.69 16.10
N PHE A 233 19.79 10.92 15.51
CA PHE A 233 18.50 11.45 15.02
C PHE A 233 17.58 11.68 16.21
N VAL A 234 17.06 12.89 16.32
CA VAL A 234 16.13 13.29 17.38
C VAL A 234 14.93 14.03 16.83
N TRP A 235 13.83 13.93 17.55
CA TRP A 235 12.60 14.64 17.21
C TRP A 235 12.71 16.13 17.46
N GLN A 236 12.20 16.93 16.54
CA GLN A 236 12.02 18.37 16.72
C GLN A 236 10.70 18.83 16.14
N GLU A 237 9.93 19.58 16.92
CA GLU A 237 8.67 20.18 16.50
C GLU A 237 8.90 21.60 15.98
N LYS A 238 8.26 21.94 14.85
CA LYS A 238 8.21 23.29 14.29
C LYS A 238 6.78 23.71 14.02
N PRO A 239 6.43 25.01 14.07
CA PRO A 239 5.11 25.48 13.70
C PRO A 239 4.72 24.96 12.31
N LEU A 240 3.52 24.40 12.18
CA LEU A 240 3.02 23.83 10.93
C LEU A 240 2.91 24.93 9.85
N LYS A 241 3.64 24.76 8.76
CA LYS A 241 3.67 25.72 7.64
C LYS A 241 2.91 25.23 6.40
N ASN A 242 2.76 23.91 6.26
CA ASN A 242 2.03 23.33 5.14
C ASN A 242 0.55 23.70 5.25
N LYS A 243 0.05 24.51 4.32
CA LYS A 243 -1.31 25.05 4.35
C LYS A 243 -2.37 23.94 4.12
N GLU A 244 -2.09 22.98 3.27
CA GLU A 244 -3.02 21.89 2.99
C GLU A 244 -3.21 21.02 4.23
N ILE A 245 -2.11 20.58 4.86
CA ILE A 245 -2.15 19.81 6.12
C ILE A 245 -2.78 20.65 7.24
N ALA A 246 -2.45 21.94 7.33
CA ALA A 246 -3.04 22.82 8.34
C ALA A 246 -4.57 22.94 8.18
N GLN A 247 -5.05 23.08 6.94
CA GLN A 247 -6.48 23.14 6.64
C GLN A 247 -7.17 21.82 7.03
N GLU A 248 -6.57 20.69 6.69
CA GLU A 248 -7.08 19.37 7.05
C GLU A 248 -7.10 19.18 8.56
N ALA A 249 -6.00 19.49 9.26
CA ALA A 249 -5.89 19.36 10.70
C ALA A 249 -6.84 20.29 11.48
N HIS A 250 -7.15 21.48 10.95
CA HIS A 250 -8.18 22.35 11.53
C HIS A 250 -9.60 21.80 11.36
N GLY A 251 -9.86 21.01 10.32
CA GLY A 251 -11.12 20.31 10.12
C GLY A 251 -11.36 19.19 11.13
N VAL A 252 -10.29 18.72 11.79
CA VAL A 252 -10.36 17.68 12.83
C VAL A 252 -10.28 18.32 14.22
N CYS A 253 -11.22 17.98 15.09
CA CYS A 253 -11.21 18.47 16.48
C CYS A 253 -10.20 17.69 17.33
N LEU A 254 -8.90 17.94 17.12
CA LEU A 254 -7.81 17.26 17.87
C LEU A 254 -7.78 17.76 19.33
N PRO A 255 -7.63 16.87 20.32
CA PRO A 255 -7.34 17.22 21.72
C PRO A 255 -5.97 17.90 21.87
N GLU A 256 -5.70 18.48 23.04
CA GLU A 256 -4.37 18.99 23.39
C GLU A 256 -3.38 17.82 23.58
N GLN A 257 -2.12 18.04 23.18
CA GLN A 257 -1.03 17.05 23.22
C GLN A 257 -1.32 15.79 22.40
N TYR A 258 -2.16 15.92 21.36
CA TYR A 258 -2.53 14.85 20.46
C TYR A 258 -1.57 14.81 19.27
N LEU A 259 -0.94 13.66 19.05
CA LEU A 259 -0.13 13.35 17.88
C LEU A 259 -0.94 12.50 16.89
N THR A 260 -0.89 12.83 15.62
CA THR A 260 -1.52 12.03 14.56
C THR A 260 -0.81 12.20 13.23
N GLU A 261 -1.10 11.30 12.30
CA GLU A 261 -0.53 11.28 10.96
C GLU A 261 -1.48 11.94 9.94
N PHE A 262 -0.87 12.60 8.95
CA PHE A 262 -1.53 13.07 7.73
C PHE A 262 -0.73 12.55 6.53
N CYS A 263 -1.41 11.94 5.57
CA CYS A 263 -0.79 11.29 4.40
C CYS A 263 -1.28 11.89 3.07
N PRO A 264 -0.79 13.08 2.65
CA PRO A 264 -1.14 13.63 1.33
C PRO A 264 -0.76 12.71 0.16
N ALA A 265 0.27 11.87 0.35
CA ALA A 265 0.71 10.91 -0.66
C ALA A 265 -0.38 9.87 -1.00
N ALA A 266 -1.20 9.44 -0.03
CA ALA A 266 -2.29 8.50 -0.25
C ALA A 266 -3.39 9.10 -1.15
N LYS A 267 -3.76 10.37 -0.90
CA LYS A 267 -4.65 11.14 -1.78
C LYS A 267 -4.08 11.24 -3.20
N GLY A 268 -2.80 11.63 -3.31
CA GLY A 268 -2.10 11.75 -4.59
C GLY A 268 -2.13 10.43 -5.38
N LEU A 269 -1.85 9.32 -4.71
CA LEU A 269 -1.88 7.99 -5.31
C LEU A 269 -3.28 7.64 -5.82
N VAL A 270 -4.32 7.75 -4.98
CA VAL A 270 -5.71 7.40 -5.39
C VAL A 270 -6.17 8.24 -6.57
N ASN A 271 -5.87 9.55 -6.58
CA ASN A 271 -6.22 10.41 -7.70
C ASN A 271 -5.44 10.06 -8.98
N SER A 272 -4.15 9.72 -8.88
CA SER A 272 -3.37 9.23 -10.02
C SER A 272 -3.93 7.92 -10.60
N LEU A 273 -4.37 6.99 -9.73
CA LEU A 273 -5.04 5.76 -10.15
C LEU A 273 -6.39 6.06 -10.81
N ALA A 274 -7.14 7.03 -10.28
CA ALA A 274 -8.41 7.48 -10.86
C ALA A 274 -8.23 8.11 -12.25
N GLU A 275 -7.14 8.85 -12.47
CA GLU A 275 -6.81 9.42 -13.79
C GLU A 275 -6.48 8.34 -14.82
N VAL A 276 -5.70 7.35 -14.42
CA VAL A 276 -5.29 6.24 -15.30
C VAL A 276 -6.46 5.32 -15.62
N LEU A 277 -7.35 5.04 -14.66
CA LEU A 277 -8.49 4.15 -14.84
C LEU A 277 -9.52 4.80 -15.80
N THR A 278 -9.85 4.11 -16.89
CA THR A 278 -10.91 4.49 -17.83
C THR A 278 -12.22 3.78 -17.50
N GLN A 279 -12.15 2.48 -17.23
CA GLN A 279 -13.30 1.65 -16.86
C GLN A 279 -12.86 0.52 -15.92
N GLY A 280 -13.55 0.34 -14.82
CA GLY A 280 -13.27 -0.77 -13.91
C GLY A 280 -13.32 -0.40 -12.45
N VAL A 281 -12.44 -1.05 -11.68
CA VAL A 281 -12.43 -0.98 -10.21
C VAL A 281 -11.01 -0.75 -9.69
N ILE A 282 -10.90 0.13 -8.68
CA ILE A 282 -9.73 0.21 -7.80
C ILE A 282 -10.10 -0.49 -6.51
N LEU A 283 -9.34 -1.49 -6.10
CA LEU A 283 -9.50 -2.26 -4.87
C LEU A 283 -8.29 -2.03 -3.97
N LEU A 284 -8.53 -1.41 -2.83
CA LEU A 284 -7.51 -1.10 -1.82
C LEU A 284 -7.74 -1.97 -0.60
N ILE A 285 -6.72 -2.71 -0.20
CA ILE A 285 -6.73 -3.59 0.99
C ILE A 285 -5.60 -3.14 1.90
N ASP A 286 -5.94 -2.63 3.08
CA ASP A 286 -4.96 -2.12 4.02
C ASP A 286 -5.53 -2.06 5.43
N TYR A 287 -4.68 -1.89 6.44
CA TYR A 287 -5.15 -1.69 7.79
C TYR A 287 -5.35 -0.20 8.11
N GLY A 288 -6.42 0.07 8.83
CA GLY A 288 -6.79 1.44 9.14
C GLY A 288 -8.22 1.59 9.63
N PHE A 289 -8.66 2.83 9.64
CA PHE A 289 -9.88 3.23 10.33
C PHE A 289 -10.69 4.25 9.53
N SER A 290 -11.98 4.37 9.87
CA SER A 290 -12.76 5.57 9.57
C SER A 290 -12.25 6.76 10.40
N ALA A 291 -12.50 8.00 9.98
CA ALA A 291 -12.01 9.21 10.67
C ALA A 291 -12.38 9.24 12.16
N ARG A 292 -13.57 8.77 12.52
CA ARG A 292 -14.02 8.70 13.91
C ARG A 292 -13.16 7.80 14.78
N GLU A 293 -12.72 6.67 14.24
CA GLU A 293 -11.86 5.71 14.92
C GLU A 293 -10.38 6.13 14.82
N TYR A 294 -9.99 6.73 13.70
CA TYR A 294 -8.64 7.21 13.44
C TYR A 294 -8.25 8.31 14.44
N TYR A 295 -9.11 9.29 14.62
CA TYR A 295 -8.91 10.41 15.55
C TYR A 295 -9.52 10.17 16.94
N HIS A 296 -9.65 8.90 17.35
CA HIS A 296 -10.19 8.60 18.68
C HIS A 296 -9.32 9.18 19.79
N PRO A 297 -9.89 9.82 20.85
CA PRO A 297 -9.11 10.47 21.92
C PRO A 297 -8.06 9.57 22.62
N GLN A 298 -8.29 8.26 22.65
CA GLN A 298 -7.33 7.30 23.22
C GLN A 298 -6.16 6.94 22.27
N ARG A 299 -6.16 7.43 21.04
CA ARG A 299 -5.10 7.23 20.05
C ARG A 299 -4.21 8.48 19.95
N ASP A 300 -3.89 9.05 21.10
CA ASP A 300 -3.19 10.34 21.25
C ASP A 300 -1.69 10.30 20.85
N GLN A 301 -1.16 9.12 20.57
CA GLN A 301 0.22 8.91 20.07
C GLN A 301 0.26 8.51 18.60
N GLY A 302 -0.86 8.60 17.88
CA GLY A 302 -0.95 8.19 16.48
C GLY A 302 -1.02 6.68 16.27
N THR A 303 -0.64 6.26 15.09
CA THR A 303 -0.73 4.87 14.61
C THR A 303 0.60 4.33 14.09
N LEU A 304 1.67 5.15 14.13
CA LEU A 304 2.97 4.79 13.61
C LEU A 304 3.50 3.52 14.26
N MET A 305 3.94 2.56 13.43
CA MET A 305 4.51 1.30 13.89
C MET A 305 5.75 0.97 13.08
N CYS A 306 6.73 0.37 13.76
CA CYS A 306 7.94 -0.14 13.13
C CYS A 306 8.03 -1.65 13.33
N HIS A 307 8.50 -2.38 12.32
CA HIS A 307 8.72 -3.81 12.39
C HIS A 307 10.16 -4.15 12.01
N PHE A 308 10.84 -4.88 12.87
CA PHE A 308 12.18 -5.38 12.65
C PHE A 308 12.32 -6.81 13.16
N GLN A 309 12.64 -7.77 12.28
CA GLN A 309 12.81 -9.19 12.62
C GLN A 309 11.68 -9.75 13.50
N HIS A 310 10.41 -9.54 13.07
CA HIS A 310 9.18 -9.93 13.76
C HIS A 310 8.89 -9.22 15.09
N PHE A 311 9.65 -8.18 15.45
CA PHE A 311 9.39 -7.36 16.63
C PHE A 311 8.76 -6.03 16.22
N ALA A 312 7.61 -5.72 16.81
CA ALA A 312 6.95 -4.43 16.66
C ALA A 312 7.45 -3.45 17.72
N HIS A 313 7.66 -2.19 17.35
CA HIS A 313 8.02 -1.11 18.25
C HIS A 313 7.64 0.26 17.65
N ASP A 314 7.77 1.33 18.42
CA ASP A 314 7.31 2.69 18.12
C ASP A 314 8.42 3.70 17.78
N ASN A 315 9.67 3.24 17.64
CA ASN A 315 10.79 4.14 17.38
C ASN A 315 11.33 4.04 15.94
N PRO A 316 10.95 4.94 15.02
CA PRO A 316 11.43 4.91 13.63
C PRO A 316 12.86 5.44 13.47
N LEU A 317 13.44 6.09 14.50
CA LEU A 317 14.76 6.72 14.42
C LEU A 317 15.93 5.76 14.68
N ILE A 318 15.65 4.47 14.88
CA ILE A 318 16.67 3.41 15.02
C ILE A 318 16.58 2.44 13.82
N ASN A 319 17.59 1.63 13.63
CA ASN A 319 17.62 0.61 12.55
C ASN A 319 17.20 1.16 11.17
N ILE A 320 17.59 2.39 10.86
CA ILE A 320 17.16 3.14 9.67
C ILE A 320 17.56 2.37 8.40
N GLY A 321 16.59 2.13 7.51
CA GLY A 321 16.77 1.31 6.30
C GLY A 321 16.74 -0.21 6.55
N LEU A 322 16.61 -0.64 7.81
CA LEU A 322 16.55 -2.07 8.19
C LEU A 322 15.19 -2.50 8.71
N GLN A 323 14.33 -1.58 9.07
CA GLN A 323 12.99 -1.83 9.62
C GLN A 323 11.93 -1.25 8.70
N ASP A 324 10.77 -1.88 8.71
CA ASP A 324 9.57 -1.31 8.13
C ASP A 324 9.03 -0.18 9.01
N ILE A 325 8.45 0.85 8.39
CA ILE A 325 7.82 1.97 9.07
C ILE A 325 6.46 2.17 8.41
N THR A 326 5.39 1.98 9.15
CA THR A 326 4.03 2.01 8.65
C THR A 326 3.13 2.91 9.50
N ALA A 327 2.06 3.41 8.90
CA ALA A 327 1.00 4.12 9.61
C ALA A 327 -0.36 3.62 9.12
N HIS A 328 -1.38 3.62 9.98
CA HIS A 328 -2.72 3.20 9.58
C HIS A 328 -3.33 4.16 8.55
N VAL A 329 -4.16 3.61 7.68
CA VAL A 329 -4.85 4.37 6.64
C VAL A 329 -6.11 5.04 7.18
N ASN A 330 -6.28 6.33 6.90
CA ASN A 330 -7.54 7.05 7.13
C ASN A 330 -8.46 6.88 5.92
N PHE A 331 -9.31 5.86 5.95
CA PHE A 331 -10.21 5.54 4.84
C PHE A 331 -11.29 6.59 4.58
N SER A 332 -11.74 7.33 5.61
CA SER A 332 -12.67 8.45 5.40
C SER A 332 -12.04 9.52 4.51
N LYS A 333 -10.77 9.81 4.76
CA LYS A 333 -10.05 10.82 3.98
C LYS A 333 -9.85 10.41 2.53
N LEU A 334 -9.54 9.13 2.28
CA LEU A 334 -9.47 8.61 0.91
C LEU A 334 -10.81 8.71 0.19
N ALA A 335 -11.92 8.42 0.88
CA ALA A 335 -13.26 8.49 0.31
C ALA A 335 -13.68 9.93 -0.03
N GLU A 336 -13.33 10.90 0.85
CA GLU A 336 -13.64 12.33 0.63
C GLU A 336 -12.86 12.94 -0.54
N GLU A 337 -11.62 12.54 -0.72
CA GLU A 337 -10.67 13.19 -1.65
C GLU A 337 -10.49 12.47 -2.98
N ALA A 338 -11.19 11.35 -3.19
CA ALA A 338 -11.18 10.62 -4.46
C ALA A 338 -12.01 11.37 -5.52
N HIS A 339 -11.34 11.83 -6.59
CA HIS A 339 -11.99 12.58 -7.65
C HIS A 339 -12.15 11.75 -8.93
N GLY A 340 -13.30 11.93 -9.61
CA GLY A 340 -13.56 11.27 -10.89
C GLY A 340 -13.84 9.76 -10.82
N ILE A 341 -13.96 9.22 -9.61
CA ILE A 341 -14.32 7.83 -9.31
C ILE A 341 -15.41 7.80 -8.24
N ARG A 342 -16.15 6.72 -8.16
CA ARG A 342 -17.27 6.55 -7.22
C ARG A 342 -16.90 5.51 -6.16
N LEU A 343 -17.02 5.87 -4.88
CA LEU A 343 -16.91 4.90 -3.79
C LEU A 343 -18.00 3.83 -3.92
N ALA A 344 -17.59 2.58 -4.13
CA ALA A 344 -18.47 1.45 -4.40
C ALA A 344 -18.66 0.52 -3.20
N GLY A 345 -17.70 0.50 -2.26
CA GLY A 345 -17.81 -0.32 -1.05
C GLY A 345 -16.71 -0.03 -0.03
N TYR A 346 -17.01 -0.34 1.24
CA TYR A 346 -16.06 -0.30 2.36
C TYR A 346 -16.47 -1.34 3.40
N VAL A 347 -15.65 -2.36 3.60
CA VAL A 347 -15.92 -3.47 4.53
C VAL A 347 -14.64 -3.88 5.28
N THR A 348 -14.78 -4.71 6.31
CA THR A 348 -13.63 -5.39 6.90
C THR A 348 -13.10 -6.48 5.97
N GLN A 349 -11.82 -6.83 6.09
CA GLN A 349 -11.24 -7.93 5.32
C GLN A 349 -12.02 -9.23 5.53
N ALA A 350 -12.36 -9.55 6.78
CA ALA A 350 -13.15 -10.76 7.08
C ALA A 350 -14.46 -10.79 6.29
N GLN A 351 -15.20 -9.69 6.30
CA GLN A 351 -16.47 -9.61 5.58
C GLN A 351 -16.28 -9.72 4.07
N PHE A 352 -15.27 -9.04 3.51
CA PHE A 352 -14.94 -9.16 2.09
C PHE A 352 -14.64 -10.59 1.68
N LEU A 353 -13.78 -11.27 2.43
CA LEU A 353 -13.38 -12.65 2.12
C LEU A 353 -14.55 -13.61 2.25
N ILE A 354 -15.43 -13.43 3.24
CA ILE A 354 -16.66 -14.22 3.39
C ILE A 354 -17.62 -13.98 2.22
N ASN A 355 -17.87 -12.73 1.87
CA ASN A 355 -18.74 -12.36 0.74
C ASN A 355 -18.25 -12.93 -0.59
N CYS A 356 -16.92 -12.95 -0.80
CA CYS A 356 -16.28 -13.55 -1.97
C CYS A 356 -16.24 -15.09 -1.91
N GLY A 357 -16.86 -15.73 -0.90
CA GLY A 357 -17.04 -17.17 -0.82
C GLY A 357 -15.82 -17.96 -0.35
N MET A 358 -15.01 -17.39 0.55
CA MET A 358 -13.88 -18.12 1.17
C MET A 358 -14.32 -19.45 1.79
N LEU A 359 -15.47 -19.45 2.47
CA LEU A 359 -15.99 -20.66 3.10
C LEU A 359 -16.39 -21.72 2.07
N ASP A 360 -16.88 -21.32 0.88
CA ASP A 360 -17.20 -22.26 -0.20
C ASP A 360 -15.96 -22.89 -0.81
N ILE A 361 -14.85 -22.13 -0.90
CA ILE A 361 -13.54 -22.67 -1.33
C ILE A 361 -13.08 -23.74 -0.33
N MET A 362 -13.17 -23.46 0.97
CA MET A 362 -12.80 -24.41 2.02
C MET A 362 -13.67 -25.66 2.00
N ALA A 363 -14.98 -25.50 1.77
CA ALA A 363 -15.95 -26.61 1.74
C ALA A 363 -15.71 -27.60 0.57
N GLN A 364 -14.88 -27.29 -0.40
CA GLN A 364 -14.47 -28.22 -1.45
C GLN A 364 -13.51 -29.32 -0.93
N HIS A 365 -12.94 -29.12 0.27
CA HIS A 365 -12.03 -30.06 0.90
C HIS A 365 -12.72 -30.83 2.03
N SER A 366 -12.43 -32.12 2.15
CA SER A 366 -12.94 -32.91 3.27
C SER A 366 -12.46 -32.34 4.61
N PRO A 367 -13.35 -32.16 5.61
CA PRO A 367 -12.96 -31.65 6.93
C PRO A 367 -11.85 -32.43 7.63
N ASP A 368 -11.71 -33.72 7.33
CA ASP A 368 -10.66 -34.57 7.89
C ASP A 368 -9.37 -34.59 7.09
N SER A 369 -9.29 -33.80 6.00
CA SER A 369 -8.10 -33.75 5.16
C SER A 369 -7.03 -32.81 5.76
N PRO A 370 -5.72 -33.14 5.59
CA PRO A 370 -4.65 -32.22 5.99
C PRO A 370 -4.75 -30.84 5.31
N GLN A 371 -5.23 -30.80 4.05
CA GLN A 371 -5.47 -29.56 3.33
C GLN A 371 -6.51 -28.69 4.02
N PHE A 372 -7.65 -29.27 4.44
CA PHE A 372 -8.67 -28.50 5.17
C PHE A 372 -8.13 -27.92 6.47
N MET A 373 -7.34 -28.70 7.22
CA MET A 373 -6.72 -28.22 8.46
C MET A 373 -5.79 -27.02 8.24
N GLN A 374 -5.00 -27.05 7.16
CA GLN A 374 -4.14 -25.92 6.78
C GLN A 374 -4.96 -24.71 6.35
N LEU A 375 -6.00 -24.89 5.53
CA LEU A 375 -6.89 -23.81 5.11
C LEU A 375 -7.66 -23.24 6.31
N ALA A 376 -8.10 -24.04 7.25
CA ALA A 376 -8.78 -23.58 8.46
C ALA A 376 -7.87 -22.73 9.34
N ALA A 377 -6.61 -23.13 9.53
CA ALA A 377 -5.63 -22.32 10.26
C ALA A 377 -5.33 -20.99 9.56
N ALA A 378 -5.23 -21.00 8.23
CA ALA A 378 -5.07 -19.78 7.43
C ALA A 378 -6.30 -18.87 7.50
N ALA A 379 -7.50 -19.45 7.33
CA ALA A 379 -8.75 -18.71 7.44
C ALA A 379 -8.91 -18.06 8.82
N GLN A 380 -8.52 -18.76 9.90
CA GLN A 380 -8.54 -18.20 11.24
C GLN A 380 -7.71 -16.90 11.33
N LYS A 381 -6.49 -16.87 10.78
CA LYS A 381 -5.65 -15.67 10.75
C LYS A 381 -6.28 -14.55 9.90
N LEU A 382 -6.80 -14.89 8.74
CA LEU A 382 -7.35 -13.91 7.80
C LEU A 382 -8.69 -13.32 8.26
N LEU A 383 -9.51 -14.09 9.00
CA LEU A 383 -10.87 -13.71 9.40
C LEU A 383 -10.98 -13.28 10.88
N SER A 384 -10.05 -13.69 11.75
CA SER A 384 -10.14 -13.39 13.18
C SER A 384 -10.05 -11.88 13.44
N PRO A 385 -10.97 -11.31 14.23
CA PRO A 385 -10.88 -9.89 14.63
C PRO A 385 -9.60 -9.54 15.40
N ALA A 386 -9.04 -10.49 16.14
CA ALA A 386 -7.80 -10.31 16.92
C ALA A 386 -6.53 -10.34 16.05
N GLU A 387 -6.65 -10.78 14.80
CA GLU A 387 -5.57 -10.86 13.82
C GLU A 387 -5.82 -9.84 12.70
N MET A 388 -6.07 -10.29 11.48
CA MET A 388 -6.22 -9.40 10.32
C MET A 388 -7.68 -9.03 9.99
N GLY A 389 -8.64 -9.82 10.46
CA GLY A 389 -10.02 -9.78 9.94
C GLY A 389 -10.76 -8.47 10.14
N GLU A 390 -10.60 -7.81 11.30
CA GLU A 390 -11.26 -6.54 11.61
C GLU A 390 -10.36 -5.33 11.38
N LEU A 391 -9.05 -5.44 11.65
CA LEU A 391 -8.10 -4.35 11.49
C LEU A 391 -7.93 -3.95 10.02
N PHE A 392 -7.80 -4.94 9.13
CA PHE A 392 -7.74 -4.71 7.70
C PHE A 392 -9.12 -4.36 7.14
N LYS A 393 -9.11 -3.43 6.20
CA LYS A 393 -10.29 -2.95 5.48
C LYS A 393 -10.09 -3.14 3.98
N VAL A 394 -11.20 -3.33 3.31
CA VAL A 394 -11.25 -3.36 1.85
C VAL A 394 -12.12 -2.21 1.39
N MET A 395 -11.56 -1.34 0.56
CA MET A 395 -12.26 -0.21 -0.06
C MET A 395 -12.24 -0.36 -1.57
N ALA A 396 -13.37 -0.11 -2.20
CA ALA A 396 -13.48 -0.16 -3.65
C ALA A 396 -14.00 1.16 -4.22
N PHE A 397 -13.35 1.61 -5.29
CA PHE A 397 -13.85 2.67 -6.16
C PHE A 397 -14.14 2.12 -7.54
N THR A 398 -15.15 2.69 -8.22
CA THR A 398 -15.50 2.33 -9.59
C THR A 398 -15.46 3.55 -10.50
N LYS A 399 -15.10 3.33 -11.75
CA LYS A 399 -15.20 4.31 -12.85
C LYS A 399 -15.81 3.65 -14.06
N ASN A 400 -16.87 4.25 -14.60
CA ASN A 400 -17.61 3.73 -15.78
C ASN A 400 -17.93 2.22 -15.66
N CYS A 401 -18.25 1.76 -14.45
CA CYS A 401 -18.53 0.38 -14.14
C CYS A 401 -19.66 0.31 -13.10
N ASP A 402 -20.81 -0.21 -13.50
CA ASP A 402 -22.02 -0.35 -12.67
C ASP A 402 -22.18 -1.78 -12.10
N LEU A 403 -21.10 -2.54 -12.08
CA LEU A 403 -21.08 -3.89 -11.53
C LEU A 403 -21.34 -3.88 -10.02
N LEU A 404 -22.20 -4.79 -9.56
CA LEU A 404 -22.33 -5.09 -8.16
C LEU A 404 -21.14 -5.93 -7.70
N LEU A 405 -20.34 -5.35 -6.81
CA LEU A 405 -19.15 -6.01 -6.28
C LEU A 405 -19.55 -7.01 -5.19
N ILE A 406 -19.31 -8.30 -5.42
CA ILE A 406 -19.72 -9.38 -4.52
C ILE A 406 -19.10 -9.25 -3.12
N GLY A 407 -17.85 -8.81 -3.04
CA GLY A 407 -17.13 -8.60 -1.78
C GLY A 407 -17.77 -7.56 -0.87
N PHE A 408 -18.71 -6.76 -1.37
CA PHE A 408 -19.40 -5.69 -0.64
C PHE A 408 -20.92 -5.93 -0.53
N ALA A 409 -21.38 -7.16 -0.82
CA ALA A 409 -22.80 -7.51 -0.82
C ALA A 409 -23.43 -7.38 0.57
N GLU A 410 -22.68 -7.72 1.61
CA GLU A 410 -23.10 -7.59 3.01
C GLU A 410 -22.03 -6.89 3.85
N GLY A 411 -22.46 -6.27 4.96
CA GLY A 411 -21.55 -5.63 5.93
C GLY A 411 -20.89 -4.36 5.44
N ASP A 412 -21.41 -3.71 4.40
CA ASP A 412 -20.88 -2.45 3.86
C ASP A 412 -20.99 -1.33 4.90
N LYS A 413 -19.84 -0.78 5.24
CA LYS A 413 -19.66 0.26 6.28
C LYS A 413 -19.42 1.66 5.69
N ARG A 414 -19.73 1.94 4.40
CA ARG A 414 -19.57 3.27 3.80
C ARG A 414 -20.23 4.39 4.59
N HIS A 415 -21.30 4.09 5.32
CA HIS A 415 -21.98 5.05 6.19
C HIS A 415 -21.17 5.49 7.41
N THR A 416 -20.01 4.87 7.66
CA THR A 416 -19.11 5.21 8.78
C THR A 416 -17.94 6.09 8.36
N LEU A 417 -17.75 6.29 7.05
CA LEU A 417 -16.69 7.10 6.46
C LEU A 417 -16.98 8.61 6.56
#